data_963ed75511cf494887709172eefa2e70
#
_entry.id   963ed75511cf494887709172eefa2e70
#
_cell.length_a   1.000
_cell.length_b   1.000
_cell.length_c   1.000
_cell.angle_alpha   90.00
_cell.angle_beta   90.00
_cell.angle_gamma   90.00
#
_symmetry.space_group_name_H-M   'P 1'
#
loop_
_entity.id
_entity.type
_entity.pdbx_description
1 polymer ?
#
loop_
_entity_poly.entity_id
_entity_poly.type
_entity_poly.pdbx_seq_one_letter_code
_entity_poly.pdbx_strand_id
1 'polypeptide(L)'
;MTGEVINDLLRPLIGKSGTIFMVVSKSGQIGFATGPNRKLTGVEIREDGLVRLVRETGWAVIDPAEIVAVVWNDETDSSTGQFL
;
A
#
# COMPACT_ATOMS: atom_id res chain seq x y z
N MET A 1 -1.22 0.35 12.78
CA MET A 1 -1.14 1.71 12.21
C MET A 1 -2.52 2.33 12.16
N THR A 2 -2.60 3.63 12.01
CA THR A 2 -3.87 4.29 11.72
C THR A 2 -4.09 4.37 10.21
N GLY A 3 -5.34 4.60 9.80
CA GLY A 3 -5.64 4.79 8.39
C GLY A 3 -4.94 6.01 7.81
N GLU A 4 -4.79 7.07 8.59
CA GLU A 4 -4.07 8.27 8.16
C GLU A 4 -2.60 8.01 7.87
N VAL A 5 -1.94 7.23 8.73
CA VAL A 5 -0.52 6.86 8.51
C VAL A 5 -0.38 6.03 7.25
N ILE A 6 -1.26 5.05 7.04
CA ILE A 6 -1.24 4.22 5.84
C ILE A 6 -1.46 5.07 4.59
N ASN A 7 -2.43 5.98 4.64
CA ASN A 7 -2.69 6.89 3.53
C ASN A 7 -1.47 7.75 3.20
N ASP A 8 -0.82 8.30 4.22
CA ASP A 8 0.37 9.13 4.04
C ASP A 8 1.54 8.34 3.46
N LEU A 9 1.71 7.09 3.86
CA LEU A 9 2.78 6.22 3.36
C LEU A 9 2.54 5.78 1.91
N LEU A 10 1.31 5.50 1.54
CA LEU A 10 0.98 4.93 0.23
C LEU A 10 0.63 5.96 -0.83
N ARG A 11 0.18 7.14 -0.43
CA ARG A 11 -0.21 8.18 -1.39
C ARG A 11 0.91 8.55 -2.38
N PRO A 12 2.20 8.68 -1.98
CA PRO A 12 3.27 8.95 -2.93
C PRO A 12 3.47 7.85 -3.98
N LEU A 13 2.95 6.65 -3.74
CA LEU A 13 3.07 5.53 -4.67
C LEU A 13 1.98 5.53 -5.73
N ILE A 14 0.95 6.37 -5.59
CA ILE A 14 -0.14 6.45 -6.57
C ILE A 14 0.42 6.88 -7.92
N GLY A 15 0.07 6.13 -8.96
CA GLY A 15 0.48 6.43 -10.34
C GLY A 15 1.87 5.97 -10.71
N LYS A 16 2.68 5.49 -9.76
CA LYS A 16 4.02 4.98 -10.07
C LYS A 16 3.95 3.57 -10.66
N SER A 17 4.75 3.34 -11.67
CA SER A 17 5.02 2.00 -12.18
C SER A 17 6.41 1.57 -11.68
N GLY A 18 6.64 0.26 -11.62
CA GLY A 18 7.93 -0.27 -11.16
C GLY A 18 8.13 -0.24 -9.65
N THR A 19 7.09 0.08 -8.90
CA THR A 19 7.14 0.02 -7.44
C THR A 19 6.42 -1.23 -6.97
N ILE A 20 7.09 -1.99 -6.14
CA ILE A 20 6.51 -3.15 -5.48
C ILE A 20 6.40 -2.81 -4.00
N PHE A 21 5.22 -2.98 -3.42
CA PHE A 21 5.07 -2.78 -2.00
C PHE A 21 4.31 -3.93 -1.36
N MET A 22 4.47 -4.07 -0.07
CA MET A 22 3.88 -5.12 0.72
C MET A 22 3.37 -4.52 2.01
N VAL A 23 2.16 -4.89 2.37
CA VAL A 23 1.58 -4.54 3.66
C VAL A 23 1.67 -5.76 4.56
N VAL A 24 2.29 -5.61 5.71
CA VAL A 24 2.50 -6.71 6.65
C VAL A 24 1.50 -6.57 7.79
N SER A 25 0.67 -7.58 7.97
CA SER A 25 -0.28 -7.63 9.07
C SER A 25 0.25 -8.47 10.22
N LYS A 26 -0.41 -8.41 11.37
CA LYS A 26 -0.10 -9.25 12.53
C LYS A 26 -0.22 -10.74 12.22
N SER A 27 -1.06 -11.11 11.24
CA SER A 27 -1.32 -12.50 10.88
C SER A 27 -0.54 -12.98 9.67
N GLY A 28 0.20 -12.10 9.00
CA GLY A 28 0.94 -12.46 7.80
C GLY A 28 1.12 -11.29 6.86
N GLN A 29 1.58 -11.59 5.64
CA GLN A 29 1.86 -10.57 4.63
C GLN A 29 0.75 -10.50 3.61
N ILE A 30 0.42 -9.27 3.21
CA ILE A 30 -0.50 -8.98 2.12
C ILE A 30 0.32 -8.30 1.03
N GLY A 31 0.61 -9.02 -0.05
CA GLY A 31 1.42 -8.49 -1.14
C GLY A 31 0.61 -7.67 -2.11
N PHE A 32 1.12 -6.51 -2.45
CA PHE A 32 0.61 -5.66 -3.52
C PHE A 32 1.76 -5.38 -4.48
N ALA A 33 1.80 -6.10 -5.58
CA ALA A 33 2.74 -5.79 -6.64
C ALA A 33 2.09 -4.76 -7.57
N THR A 34 2.72 -3.60 -7.69
CA THR A 34 2.33 -2.60 -8.68
C THR A 34 3.30 -2.66 -9.84
N GLY A 35 2.78 -2.76 -11.04
CA GLY A 35 3.57 -2.83 -12.26
C GLY A 35 2.95 -1.94 -13.33
N PRO A 36 3.40 -2.08 -14.59
CA PRO A 36 2.90 -1.22 -15.68
C PRO A 36 1.39 -1.21 -15.83
N ASN A 37 0.72 -2.35 -15.53
CA ASN A 37 -0.73 -2.48 -15.64
C ASN A 37 -1.41 -2.68 -14.29
N ARG A 38 -0.73 -2.34 -13.20
CA ARG A 38 -1.22 -2.56 -11.83
C ARG A 38 -0.89 -1.40 -10.92
N LYS A 39 -0.91 -0.19 -11.45
CA LYS A 39 -0.60 0.98 -10.66
C LYS A 39 -1.62 1.15 -9.55
N LEU A 40 -1.15 1.60 -8.39
CA LEU A 40 -2.02 2.06 -7.34
C LEU A 40 -2.68 3.35 -7.83
N THR A 41 -4.01 3.41 -7.80
CA THR A 41 -4.77 4.55 -8.30
C THR A 41 -5.46 5.34 -7.20
N GLY A 42 -5.61 4.75 -6.03
CA GLY A 42 -6.25 5.46 -4.93
C GLY A 42 -6.07 4.77 -3.59
N VAL A 43 -6.13 5.57 -2.54
CA VAL A 43 -6.15 5.13 -1.15
C VAL A 43 -7.28 5.90 -0.49
N GLU A 44 -8.24 5.21 0.09
CA GLU A 44 -9.41 5.82 0.71
C GLU A 44 -9.56 5.35 2.15
N ILE A 45 -9.73 6.30 3.07
CA ILE A 45 -10.11 6.01 4.45
C ILE A 45 -11.63 5.95 4.49
N ARG A 46 -12.17 4.79 4.84
CA ARG A 46 -13.61 4.58 4.90
C ARG A 46 -14.20 5.11 6.20
N GLU A 47 -15.51 5.28 6.21
CA GLU A 47 -16.24 5.72 7.41
C GLU A 47 -16.13 4.73 8.57
N ASP A 48 -15.95 3.44 8.27
CA ASP A 48 -15.77 2.39 9.27
C ASP A 48 -14.33 2.29 9.80
N GLY A 49 -13.45 3.18 9.36
CA GLY A 49 -12.05 3.19 9.77
C GLY A 49 -11.15 2.26 8.97
N LEU A 50 -11.69 1.47 8.08
CA LEU A 50 -10.90 0.61 7.19
C LEU A 50 -10.32 1.44 6.04
N VAL A 51 -9.30 0.92 5.38
CA VAL A 51 -8.65 1.59 4.24
C VAL A 51 -8.84 0.75 3.00
N ARG A 52 -9.33 1.38 1.96
CA ARG A 52 -9.50 0.78 0.65
C ARG A 52 -8.32 1.17 -0.24
N LEU A 53 -7.63 0.18 -0.77
CA LEU A 53 -6.55 0.35 -1.72
C LEU A 53 -7.06 -0.01 -3.11
N VAL A 54 -6.95 0.93 -4.05
CA VAL A 54 -7.47 0.74 -5.41
C VAL A 54 -6.31 0.67 -6.39
N ARG A 55 -6.32 -0.33 -7.25
CA ARG A 55 -5.38 -0.51 -8.34
C ARG A 55 -6.12 -0.53 -9.67
N GLU A 56 -5.41 -0.44 -10.77
CA GLU A 56 -6.01 -0.54 -12.11
C GLU A 56 -6.77 -1.85 -12.31
N THR A 57 -6.32 -2.93 -11.67
CA THR A 57 -6.87 -4.27 -11.86
C THR A 57 -7.75 -4.76 -10.71
N GLY A 58 -8.01 -3.93 -9.72
CA GLY A 58 -8.85 -4.34 -8.60
C GLY A 58 -8.62 -3.49 -7.36
N TRP A 59 -9.21 -3.94 -6.26
CA TRP A 59 -9.11 -3.22 -5.01
C TRP A 59 -9.10 -4.19 -3.82
N ALA A 60 -8.66 -3.70 -2.68
CA ALA A 60 -8.66 -4.44 -1.44
C ALA A 60 -9.00 -3.51 -0.28
N VAL A 61 -9.57 -4.06 0.77
CA VAL A 61 -9.86 -3.34 2.00
C VAL A 61 -9.02 -3.96 3.12
N ILE A 62 -8.32 -3.12 3.85
CA ILE A 62 -7.47 -3.55 4.96
C ILE A 62 -7.89 -2.87 6.26
N ASP A 63 -7.66 -3.54 7.39
CA ASP A 63 -7.85 -2.97 8.70
C ASP A 63 -6.52 -2.37 9.18
N PRO A 64 -6.43 -1.04 9.32
CA PRO A 64 -5.18 -0.41 9.76
C PRO A 64 -4.68 -0.93 11.11
N ALA A 65 -5.58 -1.31 12.01
CA ALA A 65 -5.18 -1.82 13.32
C ALA A 65 -4.40 -3.14 13.24
N GLU A 66 -4.57 -3.89 12.16
CA GLU A 66 -3.85 -5.15 11.93
C GLU A 66 -2.51 -4.96 11.23
N ILE A 67 -2.22 -3.78 10.71
CA ILE A 67 -1.03 -3.51 9.93
C ILE A 67 0.11 -3.07 10.84
N VAL A 68 1.25 -3.74 10.71
CA VAL A 68 2.45 -3.47 11.51
C VAL A 68 3.60 -2.89 10.70
N ALA A 69 3.59 -3.08 9.37
CA ALA A 69 4.65 -2.56 8.51
C ALA A 69 4.15 -2.33 7.09
N VAL A 70 4.79 -1.40 6.40
CA VAL A 70 4.68 -1.22 4.95
C VAL A 70 6.11 -1.27 4.40
N VAL A 71 6.34 -2.12 3.44
CA VAL A 71 7.65 -2.32 2.81
C VAL A 71 7.50 -2.03 1.32
N TRP A 72 8.39 -1.23 0.78
CA TRP A 72 8.36 -0.92 -0.65
C TRP A 72 9.75 -0.95 -1.24
N ASN A 73 9.80 -1.25 -2.54
CA ASN A 73 11.01 -1.26 -3.33
C ASN A 73 10.75 -0.51 -4.63
N ASP A 74 11.53 0.51 -4.90
CA ASP A 74 11.41 1.28 -6.13
C ASP A 74 12.44 0.78 -7.14
N GLU A 75 11.96 0.09 -8.16
CA GLU A 75 12.82 -0.48 -9.20
C GLU A 75 13.48 0.59 -10.08
N THR A 76 12.89 1.78 -10.15
CA THR A 76 13.36 2.85 -11.02
C THR A 76 14.70 3.40 -10.55
N ASP A 77 14.89 3.58 -9.26
CA ASP A 77 16.11 4.13 -8.68
C ASP A 77 16.81 3.16 -7.72
N SER A 78 16.32 1.93 -7.67
CA SER A 78 16.84 0.86 -6.81
C SER A 78 16.80 1.19 -5.32
N SER A 79 16.03 2.18 -4.92
CA SER A 79 15.89 2.51 -3.51
C SER A 79 14.85 1.60 -2.86
N THR A 80 15.07 1.30 -1.59
CA THR A 80 14.15 0.51 -0.78
C THR A 80 13.73 1.31 0.43
N GLY A 81 12.43 1.43 0.63
CA GLY A 81 11.88 2.08 1.81
C GLY A 81 11.19 1.06 2.72
N GLN A 82 11.26 1.29 4.01
CA GLN A 82 10.64 0.46 5.01
C GLN A 82 10.19 1.31 6.18
N PHE A 83 8.97 1.07 6.63
CA PHE A 83 8.41 1.74 7.80
C PHE A 83 7.74 0.70 8.70
N LEU A 84 8.22 0.60 9.93
CA LEU A 84 7.76 -0.37 10.91
C LEU A 84 7.02 0.31 12.06
#